data_84bc4b605fe84cdd400498bbeb420f92
#
_entry.id   84bc4b605fe84cdd400498bbeb420f92
#
_cell.length_a   1.000
_cell.length_b   1.000
_cell.length_c   1.000
_cell.angle_alpha   90.00
_cell.angle_beta   90.00
_cell.angle_gamma   90.00
#
_symmetry.space_group_name_H-M   'P 1'
#
loop_
_entity.id
_entity.type
_entity.pdbx_description
1 polymer ?
#
loop_
_entity_poly.entity_id
_entity_poly.type
_entity_poly.pdbx_seq_one_letter_code
_entity_poly.pdbx_strand_id
1 'polypeptide(L)'
;MYRELPVWRSLMYVPVNVEKFVDKAHTRGADVIQLDVEDSVPPAEKANARKLVEKNAARVKRGGADVVVRINQPLSLAVRDIEASICPDVNGIAITKVSGVSHVQLLDELVSELEQKRGMTIGHTKCIGMIETPEAFFKIRDITTACSRMVACNIGG
;
A
#
# COMPACT_ATOMS: atom_id res chain seq x y z
N MET A 1 -6.86 -11.11 22.45
CA MET A 1 -7.86 -11.09 21.37
C MET A 1 -7.10 -11.32 20.05
N TYR A 2 -7.33 -12.41 19.35
CA TYR A 2 -6.70 -12.65 18.05
C TYR A 2 -7.26 -11.64 17.06
N ARG A 3 -6.35 -10.95 16.36
CA ARG A 3 -6.68 -9.98 15.34
C ARG A 3 -7.07 -10.73 14.05
N GLU A 4 -8.21 -10.44 13.49
CA GLU A 4 -8.60 -10.98 12.20
C GLU A 4 -7.73 -10.35 11.12
N LEU A 5 -6.90 -11.16 10.46
CA LEU A 5 -6.00 -10.72 9.40
C LEU A 5 -6.66 -10.98 8.04
N PRO A 6 -6.41 -10.12 7.04
CA PRO A 6 -6.86 -10.39 5.68
C PRO A 6 -6.17 -11.65 5.12
N VAL A 7 -6.86 -12.37 4.25
CA VAL A 7 -6.31 -13.58 3.60
C VAL A 7 -5.58 -13.17 2.33
N TRP A 8 -4.33 -12.78 2.46
CA TRP A 8 -3.46 -12.33 1.36
C TRP A 8 -2.32 -13.33 1.10
N ARG A 9 -2.63 -14.41 0.38
CA ARG A 9 -1.71 -15.52 0.06
C ARG A 9 -0.87 -15.22 -1.20
N SER A 10 -1.44 -14.42 -2.12
CA SER A 10 -0.79 -14.01 -3.36
C SER A 10 -0.96 -12.53 -3.59
N LEU A 11 0.12 -11.88 -4.04
CA LEU A 11 0.17 -10.45 -4.28
C LEU A 11 0.82 -10.20 -5.65
N MET A 12 0.09 -9.54 -6.55
CA MET A 12 0.54 -9.27 -7.91
C MET A 12 0.83 -7.78 -8.09
N TYR A 13 2.06 -7.45 -8.50
CA TYR A 13 2.46 -6.09 -8.83
C TYR A 13 1.92 -5.64 -10.19
N VAL A 14 1.35 -4.44 -10.23
CA VAL A 14 0.80 -3.82 -11.44
C VAL A 14 1.21 -2.35 -11.48
N PRO A 15 2.07 -1.92 -12.42
CA PRO A 15 2.35 -0.50 -12.63
C PRO A 15 1.04 0.27 -12.88
N VAL A 16 0.75 1.27 -12.04
CA VAL A 16 -0.55 1.97 -12.07
C VAL A 16 -0.79 2.73 -13.38
N ASN A 17 0.28 3.13 -14.06
CA ASN A 17 0.25 3.91 -15.31
C ASN A 17 0.35 3.07 -16.59
N VAL A 18 0.35 1.74 -16.49
CA VAL A 18 0.43 0.84 -17.66
C VAL A 18 -0.93 0.20 -17.92
N GLU A 19 -1.73 0.85 -18.77
CA GLU A 19 -3.12 0.51 -19.08
C GLU A 19 -3.34 -0.97 -19.39
N LYS A 20 -2.49 -1.57 -20.24
CA LYS A 20 -2.60 -2.99 -20.63
C LYS A 20 -2.48 -3.98 -19.47
N PHE A 21 -1.77 -3.60 -18.39
CA PHE A 21 -1.65 -4.43 -17.20
C PHE A 21 -2.83 -4.22 -16.25
N VAL A 22 -3.26 -2.98 -16.07
CA VAL A 22 -4.42 -2.63 -15.27
C VAL A 22 -5.68 -3.32 -15.80
N ASP A 23 -5.91 -3.29 -17.13
CA ASP A 23 -7.08 -3.91 -17.76
C ASP A 23 -7.21 -5.41 -17.50
N LYS A 24 -6.08 -6.11 -17.43
CA LYS A 24 -6.05 -7.57 -17.28
C LYS A 24 -5.83 -8.05 -15.84
N ALA A 25 -5.50 -7.14 -14.92
CA ALA A 25 -5.14 -7.50 -13.56
C ALA A 25 -6.25 -8.29 -12.85
N HIS A 26 -7.49 -7.83 -12.93
CA HIS A 26 -8.65 -8.45 -12.29
C HIS A 26 -8.96 -9.88 -12.75
N THR A 27 -8.37 -10.34 -13.86
CA THR A 27 -8.58 -11.71 -14.39
C THR A 27 -7.50 -12.70 -13.96
N ARG A 28 -6.51 -12.29 -13.16
CA ARG A 28 -5.32 -13.09 -12.85
C ARG A 28 -5.47 -13.98 -11.61
N GLY A 29 -6.53 -13.80 -10.82
CA GLY A 29 -6.82 -14.64 -9.67
C GLY A 29 -5.91 -14.45 -8.46
N ALA A 30 -5.19 -13.31 -8.37
CA ALA A 30 -4.44 -12.97 -7.17
C ALA A 30 -5.39 -12.54 -6.05
N ASP A 31 -5.03 -12.83 -4.78
CA ASP A 31 -5.78 -12.34 -3.63
C ASP A 31 -5.64 -10.81 -3.49
N VAL A 32 -4.46 -10.28 -3.85
CA VAL A 32 -4.15 -8.85 -3.80
C VAL A 32 -3.57 -8.37 -5.13
N ILE A 33 -4.06 -7.25 -5.61
CA ILE A 33 -3.42 -6.50 -6.70
C ILE A 33 -2.73 -5.29 -6.09
N GLN A 34 -1.40 -5.24 -6.19
CA GLN A 34 -0.61 -4.14 -5.71
C GLN A 34 -0.35 -3.14 -6.84
N LEU A 35 -1.09 -2.04 -6.84
CA LEU A 35 -0.83 -0.91 -7.72
C LEU A 35 0.48 -0.25 -7.32
N ASP A 36 1.42 -0.18 -8.25
CA ASP A 36 2.73 0.35 -7.99
C ASP A 36 2.86 1.80 -8.45
N VAL A 37 3.22 2.69 -7.53
CA VAL A 37 3.57 4.08 -7.82
C VAL A 37 5.07 4.36 -7.51
N GLU A 38 5.80 3.30 -7.13
CA GLU A 38 7.22 3.38 -6.74
C GLU A 38 8.13 3.01 -7.94
N ASP A 39 8.86 1.90 -7.86
CA ASP A 39 9.96 1.59 -8.79
C ASP A 39 9.53 1.43 -10.25
N SER A 40 8.32 0.94 -10.52
CA SER A 40 7.83 0.76 -11.88
C SER A 40 7.42 2.06 -12.57
N VAL A 41 7.40 3.18 -11.85
CA VAL A 41 7.00 4.49 -12.35
C VAL A 41 8.21 5.44 -12.40
N PRO A 42 8.61 5.95 -13.57
CA PRO A 42 9.69 6.92 -13.67
C PRO A 42 9.44 8.19 -12.83
N PRO A 43 10.48 8.86 -12.29
CA PRO A 43 10.31 10.05 -11.44
C PRO A 43 9.45 11.15 -12.06
N ALA A 44 9.59 11.41 -13.36
CA ALA A 44 8.81 12.42 -14.07
C ALA A 44 7.30 12.08 -14.17
N GLU A 45 6.95 10.80 -14.06
CA GLU A 45 5.58 10.29 -14.22
C GLU A 45 4.84 10.16 -12.87
N LYS A 46 5.52 10.25 -11.75
CA LYS A 46 4.95 9.98 -10.43
C LYS A 46 3.71 10.82 -10.11
N ALA A 47 3.71 12.10 -10.48
CA ALA A 47 2.57 12.98 -10.25
C ALA A 47 1.34 12.58 -11.07
N ASN A 48 1.55 12.08 -12.29
CA ASN A 48 0.46 11.59 -13.14
C ASN A 48 -0.02 10.20 -12.68
N ALA A 49 0.89 9.33 -12.28
CA ALA A 49 0.57 8.01 -11.75
C ALA A 49 -0.36 8.08 -10.53
N ARG A 50 -0.12 9.01 -9.60
CA ARG A 50 -1.00 9.24 -8.43
C ARG A 50 -2.45 9.51 -8.82
N LYS A 51 -2.68 10.31 -9.87
CA LYS A 51 -4.04 10.64 -10.35
C LYS A 51 -4.80 9.42 -10.88
N LEU A 52 -4.10 8.34 -11.18
CA LEU A 52 -4.69 7.12 -11.71
C LEU A 52 -5.05 6.11 -10.61
N VAL A 53 -4.56 6.28 -9.38
CA VAL A 53 -4.70 5.29 -8.30
C VAL A 53 -6.16 4.97 -8.03
N GLU A 54 -6.99 5.94 -7.69
CA GLU A 54 -8.40 5.72 -7.33
C GLU A 54 -9.17 5.06 -8.47
N LYS A 55 -9.08 5.62 -9.68
CA LYS A 55 -9.73 5.06 -10.88
C LYS A 55 -9.30 3.62 -11.13
N ASN A 56 -8.01 3.33 -11.02
CA ASN A 56 -7.47 2.01 -11.33
C ASN A 56 -7.70 1.02 -10.19
N ALA A 57 -7.77 1.47 -8.94
CA ALA A 57 -8.20 0.63 -7.82
C ALA A 57 -9.60 0.05 -8.05
N ALA A 58 -10.57 0.87 -8.39
CA ALA A 58 -11.93 0.43 -8.73
C ALA A 58 -11.95 -0.58 -9.90
N ARG A 59 -11.07 -0.40 -10.89
CA ARG A 59 -10.99 -1.29 -12.07
C ARG A 59 -10.41 -2.67 -11.74
N VAL A 60 -9.31 -2.71 -11.01
CA VAL A 60 -8.62 -3.97 -10.70
C VAL A 60 -9.38 -4.79 -9.65
N LYS A 61 -10.13 -4.13 -8.77
CA LYS A 61 -10.95 -4.76 -7.74
C LYS A 61 -12.12 -5.59 -8.29
N ARG A 62 -12.55 -5.35 -9.53
CA ARG A 62 -13.69 -6.04 -10.15
C ARG A 62 -13.61 -7.57 -10.14
N GLY A 63 -12.42 -8.13 -10.05
CA GLY A 63 -12.20 -9.58 -9.93
C GLY A 63 -12.31 -10.13 -8.51
N GLY A 64 -12.64 -9.30 -7.52
CA GLY A 64 -12.75 -9.69 -6.11
C GLY A 64 -11.43 -9.65 -5.33
N ALA A 65 -10.32 -9.23 -5.95
CA ALA A 65 -9.05 -9.04 -5.26
C ALA A 65 -9.08 -7.79 -4.36
N ASP A 66 -8.37 -7.84 -3.23
CA ASP A 66 -8.05 -6.65 -2.48
C ASP A 66 -7.02 -5.80 -3.24
N VAL A 67 -7.03 -4.49 -2.99
CA VAL A 67 -6.11 -3.55 -3.64
C VAL A 67 -5.18 -2.92 -2.61
N VAL A 68 -3.89 -3.02 -2.87
CA VAL A 68 -2.82 -2.37 -2.09
C VAL A 68 -2.08 -1.40 -3.00
N VAL A 69 -1.61 -0.28 -2.46
CA VAL A 69 -0.78 0.67 -3.21
C VAL A 69 0.63 0.67 -2.66
N ARG A 70 1.64 0.40 -3.49
CA ARG A 70 3.05 0.53 -3.10
C ARG A 70 3.48 1.98 -3.24
N ILE A 71 3.78 2.61 -2.10
CA ILE A 71 4.13 4.03 -2.00
C ILE A 71 5.65 4.24 -2.08
N ASN A 72 6.07 5.45 -2.43
CA ASN A 72 7.49 5.83 -2.45
C ASN A 72 8.06 6.02 -1.04
N GLN A 73 9.36 5.81 -0.88
CA GLN A 73 10.06 5.94 0.40
C GLN A 73 10.35 7.39 0.82
N PRO A 74 10.81 8.31 -0.02
CA PRO A 74 11.02 9.70 0.42
C PRO A 74 9.73 10.29 0.98
N LEU A 75 9.76 10.78 2.22
CA LEU A 75 8.57 11.23 2.96
C LEU A 75 7.70 12.20 2.14
N SER A 76 8.32 13.13 1.42
CA SER A 76 7.61 14.09 0.58
C SER A 76 6.83 13.45 -0.60
N LEU A 77 7.25 12.27 -1.04
CA LEU A 77 6.52 11.47 -2.02
C LEU A 77 5.52 10.56 -1.34
N ALA A 78 5.92 9.90 -0.24
CA ALA A 78 5.05 9.02 0.54
C ALA A 78 3.75 9.71 0.97
N VAL A 79 3.84 10.93 1.51
CA VAL A 79 2.66 11.73 1.90
C VAL A 79 1.70 11.91 0.73
N ARG A 80 2.21 12.32 -0.44
CA ARG A 80 1.38 12.53 -1.64
C ARG A 80 0.80 11.22 -2.19
N ASP A 81 1.55 10.13 -2.10
CA ASP A 81 1.09 8.81 -2.52
C ASP A 81 -0.03 8.31 -1.61
N ILE A 82 0.10 8.50 -0.29
CA ILE A 82 -0.93 8.18 0.69
C ILE A 82 -2.18 9.04 0.45
N GLU A 83 -2.03 10.35 0.26
CA GLU A 83 -3.16 11.23 -0.10
C GLU A 83 -3.91 10.74 -1.33
N ALA A 84 -3.22 10.20 -2.33
CA ALA A 84 -3.86 9.66 -3.53
C ALA A 84 -4.48 8.26 -3.32
N SER A 85 -4.04 7.53 -2.28
CA SER A 85 -4.37 6.11 -2.09
C SER A 85 -5.50 5.85 -1.09
N ILE A 86 -5.80 6.80 -0.20
CA ILE A 86 -6.84 6.56 0.81
C ILE A 86 -8.22 6.75 0.18
N CYS A 87 -8.81 5.67 -0.27
CA CYS A 87 -10.17 5.64 -0.82
C CYS A 87 -10.82 4.26 -0.53
N PRO A 88 -12.16 4.13 -0.65
CA PRO A 88 -12.88 2.89 -0.30
C PRO A 88 -12.43 1.65 -1.08
N ASP A 89 -11.88 1.83 -2.27
CA ASP A 89 -11.43 0.72 -3.13
C ASP A 89 -9.99 0.26 -2.84
N VAL A 90 -9.23 1.00 -2.04
CA VAL A 90 -7.88 0.62 -1.61
C VAL A 90 -7.94 0.02 -0.21
N ASN A 91 -7.57 -1.25 -0.09
CA ASN A 91 -7.59 -2.03 1.15
C ASN A 91 -6.32 -1.86 1.98
N GLY A 92 -5.22 -1.37 1.37
CA GLY A 92 -3.97 -1.17 2.09
C GLY A 92 -2.91 -0.40 1.33
N ILE A 93 -1.83 -0.08 2.05
CA ILE A 93 -0.61 0.50 1.49
C ILE A 93 0.59 -0.40 1.80
N ALA A 94 1.53 -0.51 0.87
CA ALA A 94 2.82 -1.14 1.08
C ALA A 94 3.88 -0.05 1.29
N ILE A 95 4.43 -0.01 2.50
CA ILE A 95 5.42 0.97 2.95
C ILE A 95 6.80 0.46 2.54
N THR A 96 7.40 1.04 1.50
CA THR A 96 8.71 0.67 1.00
C THR A 96 9.82 1.13 1.93
N LYS A 97 10.89 0.34 2.00
CA LYS A 97 12.12 0.68 2.73
C LYS A 97 11.81 1.21 4.14
N VAL A 98 10.89 0.50 4.83
CA VAL A 98 10.49 0.89 6.19
C VAL A 98 11.70 0.98 7.11
N SER A 99 11.83 2.09 7.84
CA SER A 99 13.04 2.38 8.63
C SER A 99 12.90 2.09 10.13
N GLY A 100 11.70 1.75 10.60
CA GLY A 100 11.44 1.42 11.99
C GLY A 100 10.05 1.83 12.49
N VAL A 101 9.84 1.67 13.79
CA VAL A 101 8.56 1.92 14.46
C VAL A 101 8.02 3.34 14.23
N SER A 102 8.85 4.34 14.46
CA SER A 102 8.43 5.76 14.32
C SER A 102 8.02 6.11 12.91
N HIS A 103 8.66 5.51 11.89
CA HIS A 103 8.25 5.69 10.49
C HIS A 103 6.84 5.15 10.26
N VAL A 104 6.55 3.94 10.74
CA VAL A 104 5.22 3.34 10.61
C VAL A 104 4.17 4.15 11.36
N GLN A 105 4.46 4.59 12.58
CA GLN A 105 3.54 5.36 13.41
C GLN A 105 3.19 6.71 12.78
N LEU A 106 4.19 7.41 12.20
CA LEU A 106 3.94 8.67 11.49
C LEU A 106 3.00 8.49 10.30
N LEU A 107 3.19 7.41 9.53
CA LEU A 107 2.31 7.13 8.39
C LEU A 107 0.92 6.64 8.84
N ASP A 108 0.81 5.91 9.95
CA ASP A 108 -0.46 5.49 10.55
C ASP A 108 -1.32 6.69 10.98
N GLU A 109 -0.68 7.69 11.59
CA GLU A 109 -1.33 8.96 11.97
C GLU A 109 -1.91 9.66 10.74
N LEU A 110 -1.09 9.85 9.69
CA LEU A 110 -1.54 10.45 8.41
C LEU A 110 -2.70 9.69 7.77
N VAL A 111 -2.62 8.35 7.73
CA VAL A 111 -3.69 7.51 7.17
C VAL A 111 -4.97 7.68 7.97
N SER A 112 -4.88 7.73 9.30
CA SER A 112 -6.04 7.90 10.19
C SER A 112 -6.73 9.25 9.98
N GLU A 113 -5.94 10.32 9.87
CA GLU A 113 -6.47 11.66 9.55
C GLU A 113 -7.20 11.70 8.20
N LEU A 114 -6.62 11.07 7.17
CA LEU A 114 -7.21 11.04 5.84
C LEU A 114 -8.47 10.19 5.79
N GLU A 115 -8.50 9.04 6.46
CA GLU A 115 -9.72 8.23 6.60
C GLU A 115 -10.84 9.02 7.26
N GLN A 116 -10.54 9.69 8.38
CA GLN A 116 -11.51 10.54 9.08
C GLN A 116 -12.03 11.67 8.17
N LYS A 117 -11.12 12.39 7.52
CA LYS A 117 -11.45 13.49 6.61
C LYS A 117 -12.33 13.05 5.45
N ARG A 118 -12.22 11.80 5.02
CA ARG A 118 -12.97 11.21 3.90
C ARG A 118 -14.21 10.44 4.33
N GLY A 119 -14.55 10.45 5.60
CA GLY A 119 -15.72 9.74 6.15
C GLY A 119 -15.56 8.21 6.10
N MET A 120 -14.34 7.72 6.04
CA MET A 120 -14.03 6.28 6.06
C MET A 120 -13.89 5.80 7.51
N THR A 121 -14.07 4.50 7.71
CA THR A 121 -13.79 3.88 9.02
C THR A 121 -12.29 3.91 9.30
N ILE A 122 -11.88 4.48 10.43
CA ILE A 122 -10.48 4.46 10.86
C ILE A 122 -10.03 3.00 11.02
N GLY A 123 -8.92 2.65 10.38
CA GLY A 123 -8.41 1.28 10.32
C GLY A 123 -8.85 0.49 9.09
N HIS A 124 -9.60 1.08 8.16
CA HIS A 124 -9.92 0.47 6.87
C HIS A 124 -8.66 0.11 6.10
N THR A 125 -7.79 1.08 5.86
CA THR A 125 -6.55 0.89 5.10
C THR A 125 -5.51 0.15 5.94
N LYS A 126 -5.09 -1.03 5.50
CA LYS A 126 -4.05 -1.85 6.15
C LYS A 126 -2.65 -1.44 5.70
N CYS A 127 -1.63 -1.91 6.42
CA CYS A 127 -0.23 -1.66 6.08
C CYS A 127 0.54 -2.97 5.89
N ILE A 128 1.34 -3.02 4.83
CA ILE A 128 2.38 -4.03 4.61
C ILE A 128 3.73 -3.33 4.76
N GLY A 129 4.60 -3.82 5.64
CA GLY A 129 5.97 -3.31 5.77
C GLY A 129 6.91 -4.01 4.79
N MET A 130 7.58 -3.27 3.91
CA MET A 130 8.60 -3.85 3.02
C MET A 130 9.97 -3.74 3.70
N ILE A 131 10.50 -4.90 4.09
CA ILE A 131 11.78 -5.06 4.79
C ILE A 131 12.87 -5.20 3.73
N GLU A 132 13.52 -4.11 3.40
CA GLU A 132 14.45 -3.98 2.27
C GLU A 132 15.83 -3.48 2.70
N THR A 133 16.06 -3.33 4.01
CA THR A 133 17.36 -2.93 4.57
C THR A 133 17.78 -3.85 5.71
N PRO A 134 19.09 -4.06 5.94
CA PRO A 134 19.57 -4.85 7.08
C PRO A 134 19.06 -4.29 8.42
N GLU A 135 19.00 -2.97 8.56
CA GLU A 135 18.52 -2.35 9.79
C GLU A 135 17.03 -2.69 10.06
N ALA A 136 16.18 -2.63 9.04
CA ALA A 136 14.76 -2.99 9.15
C ALA A 136 14.60 -4.49 9.49
N PHE A 137 15.47 -5.34 8.93
CA PHE A 137 15.45 -6.77 9.19
C PHE A 137 15.64 -7.08 10.68
N PHE A 138 16.60 -6.44 11.34
CA PHE A 138 16.83 -6.61 12.78
C PHE A 138 15.72 -6.02 13.65
N LYS A 139 14.87 -5.15 13.10
CA LYS A 139 13.74 -4.51 13.79
C LYS A 139 12.37 -5.06 13.36
N ILE A 140 12.33 -6.16 12.63
CA ILE A 140 11.10 -6.67 12.02
C ILE A 140 9.99 -6.91 13.04
N ARG A 141 10.31 -7.44 14.21
CA ARG A 141 9.35 -7.66 15.29
C ARG A 141 8.67 -6.35 15.73
N ASP A 142 9.47 -5.32 15.95
CA ASP A 142 8.98 -4.03 16.43
C ASP A 142 8.17 -3.32 15.33
N ILE A 143 8.62 -3.42 14.07
CA ILE A 143 7.92 -2.90 12.91
C ILE A 143 6.54 -3.56 12.76
N THR A 144 6.46 -4.89 12.88
CA THR A 144 5.19 -5.63 12.71
C THR A 144 4.16 -5.34 13.79
N THR A 145 4.60 -4.81 14.93
CA THR A 145 3.74 -4.45 16.06
C THR A 145 3.57 -2.94 16.26
N ALA A 146 4.12 -2.13 15.35
CA ALA A 146 4.19 -0.67 15.48
C ALA A 146 2.82 0.02 15.51
N CYS A 147 1.84 -0.52 14.78
CA CYS A 147 0.47 -0.02 14.79
C CYS A 147 -0.54 -1.13 14.49
N SER A 148 -1.82 -0.81 14.70
CA SER A 148 -2.91 -1.77 14.48
C SER A 148 -3.16 -2.08 13.00
N ARG A 149 -2.67 -1.32 12.07
CA ARG A 149 -2.84 -1.51 10.61
C ARG A 149 -1.85 -2.50 10.01
N MET A 150 -0.71 -2.74 10.69
CA MET A 150 0.30 -3.68 10.19
C MET A 150 -0.26 -5.10 10.14
N VAL A 151 -0.45 -5.67 8.97
CA VAL A 151 -1.02 -7.02 8.78
C VAL A 151 -0.02 -8.00 8.17
N ALA A 152 1.02 -7.50 7.52
CA ALA A 152 2.06 -8.31 6.90
C ALA A 152 3.38 -7.56 6.81
N CYS A 153 4.47 -8.31 6.65
CA CYS A 153 5.75 -7.81 6.15
C CYS A 153 6.16 -8.60 4.93
N ASN A 154 6.73 -7.91 3.95
CA ASN A 154 7.36 -8.50 2.79
C ASN A 154 8.88 -8.31 2.90
N ILE A 155 9.64 -9.38 2.69
CA ILE A 155 11.11 -9.31 2.62
C ILE A 155 11.45 -9.33 1.14
N GLY A 156 11.92 -8.20 0.63
CA GLY A 156 12.36 -8.01 -0.75
C GLY A 156 13.88 -7.96 -0.83
N GLY A 157 14.43 -8.44 -1.92
CA GLY A 157 15.84 -8.32 -2.26
C GLY A 157 16.00 -7.89 -3.71
#